data_b9674a651af3720411375f3276549a2b
#
_entry.id   b9674a651af3720411375f3276549a2b
#
_cell.length_a   1.000
_cell.length_b   1.000
_cell.length_c   1.000
_cell.angle_alpha   90.00
_cell.angle_beta   90.00
_cell.angle_gamma   90.00
#
_symmetry.space_group_name_H-M   'P 1'
#
loop_
_entity.id
_entity.type
_entity.pdbx_description
1 polymer ?
#
loop_
_entity_poly.entity_id
_entity_poly.type
_entity_poly.pdbx_seq_one_letter_code
_entity_poly.pdbx_strand_id
1 'polypeptide(L)'
;TPDNGLEAIKQFDGSYLEHFETFGEKVASRNYLAQSIETFQKAAREGYMIAMTVGLSEMNTADGERNLHKTDEIRKGLGANEDYNKRLNYLLSLFLVCAEKHSYFLAHDGYHAHKNNKVWMTRPAEFDRPLGPPKGPAVQDGYIYTREFAHAKVRVDIDNQVGEIEWIEPEKN
;
A
#
# COMPACT_ATOMS: atom_id res chain seq x y z
N THR A 1 0.27 -19.25 -0.29
CA THR A 1 -1.13 -19.11 0.13
C THR A 1 -1.15 -18.39 1.47
N PRO A 2 -2.21 -17.65 1.83
CA PRO A 2 -2.34 -17.00 3.13
C PRO A 2 -2.11 -17.95 4.30
N ASP A 3 -2.56 -19.19 4.18
CA ASP A 3 -2.46 -20.22 5.22
C ASP A 3 -1.03 -20.61 5.57
N ASN A 4 -0.10 -20.50 4.62
CA ASN A 4 1.32 -20.82 4.82
C ASN A 4 2.22 -19.59 4.82
N GLY A 5 1.67 -18.41 4.58
CA GLY A 5 2.43 -17.19 4.41
C GLY A 5 3.23 -16.82 5.66
N LEU A 6 2.62 -16.91 6.82
CA LEU A 6 3.28 -16.63 8.09
C LEU A 6 4.45 -17.59 8.36
N GLU A 7 4.26 -18.88 8.16
CA GLU A 7 5.32 -19.89 8.39
C GLU A 7 6.47 -19.71 7.38
N ALA A 8 6.17 -19.29 6.15
CA ALA A 8 7.21 -18.93 5.19
C ALA A 8 8.00 -17.69 5.63
N ILE A 9 7.30 -16.64 6.11
CA ILE A 9 7.94 -15.41 6.62
C ILE A 9 8.85 -15.73 7.81
N LYS A 10 8.43 -16.62 8.72
CA LYS A 10 9.18 -17.02 9.90
C LYS A 10 10.48 -17.75 9.62
N GLN A 11 10.65 -18.32 8.43
CA GLN A 11 11.90 -18.97 8.02
C GLN A 11 12.98 -17.95 7.62
N PHE A 12 12.59 -16.67 7.45
CA PHE A 12 13.45 -15.57 7.05
C PHE A 12 13.21 -14.39 8.01
N ASP A 13 14.03 -13.36 7.91
CA ASP A 13 13.87 -12.15 8.73
C ASP A 13 12.72 -11.25 8.29
N GLY A 14 12.05 -11.59 7.18
CA GLY A 14 10.93 -10.82 6.64
C GLY A 14 10.45 -11.29 5.28
N SER A 15 9.60 -10.50 4.67
CA SER A 15 9.05 -10.76 3.35
C SER A 15 8.98 -9.49 2.50
N TYR A 16 9.26 -9.66 1.22
CA TYR A 16 9.00 -8.68 0.17
C TYR A 16 7.68 -9.04 -0.52
N LEU A 17 6.78 -8.06 -0.57
CA LEU A 17 5.44 -8.22 -1.12
C LEU A 17 5.31 -7.35 -2.35
N GLU A 18 5.23 -7.99 -3.49
CA GLU A 18 5.02 -7.33 -4.76
C GLU A 18 3.55 -7.41 -5.16
N HIS A 19 2.96 -6.27 -5.48
CA HIS A 19 1.55 -6.18 -5.90
C HIS A 19 0.58 -6.85 -4.91
N PHE A 20 0.60 -6.37 -3.66
CA PHE A 20 -0.21 -6.91 -2.56
C PHE A 20 -1.71 -7.00 -2.87
N GLU A 21 -2.22 -6.04 -3.62
CA GLU A 21 -3.64 -5.93 -3.99
C GLU A 21 -4.04 -6.82 -5.17
N THR A 22 -3.12 -7.60 -5.72
CA THR A 22 -3.39 -8.46 -6.87
C THR A 22 -2.98 -9.90 -6.63
N PHE A 23 -3.58 -10.80 -7.37
CA PHE A 23 -3.18 -12.20 -7.43
C PHE A 23 -2.99 -12.59 -8.89
N GLY A 24 -1.74 -12.72 -9.30
CA GLY A 24 -1.38 -12.81 -10.72
C GLY A 24 -1.73 -11.52 -11.47
N GLU A 25 -2.48 -11.63 -12.56
CA GLU A 25 -2.92 -10.49 -13.37
C GLU A 25 -4.28 -9.91 -12.93
N LYS A 26 -4.89 -10.47 -11.89
CA LYS A 26 -6.23 -10.09 -11.43
C LYS A 26 -6.17 -9.38 -10.09
N VAL A 27 -7.14 -8.52 -9.84
CA VAL A 27 -7.37 -7.96 -8.50
C VAL A 27 -7.63 -9.11 -7.54
N ALA A 28 -6.97 -9.11 -6.39
CA ALA A 28 -7.17 -10.09 -5.35
C ALA A 28 -8.62 -10.05 -4.84
N SER A 29 -9.23 -11.21 -4.62
CA SER A 29 -10.54 -11.24 -3.99
C SER A 29 -10.47 -10.65 -2.59
N ARG A 30 -11.56 -10.01 -2.15
CA ARG A 30 -11.64 -9.42 -0.80
C ARG A 30 -11.30 -10.42 0.32
N ASN A 31 -11.70 -11.68 0.17
CA ASN A 31 -11.39 -12.72 1.17
C ASN A 31 -9.89 -13.04 1.20
N TYR A 32 -9.25 -13.17 0.04
CA TYR A 32 -7.81 -13.38 -0.04
C TYR A 32 -7.06 -12.18 0.56
N LEU A 33 -7.51 -10.95 0.24
CA LEU A 33 -6.88 -9.74 0.74
C LEU A 33 -7.05 -9.61 2.26
N ALA A 34 -8.24 -9.93 2.81
CA ALA A 34 -8.46 -9.94 4.25
C ALA A 34 -7.54 -10.93 4.99
N GLN A 35 -7.40 -12.16 4.48
CA GLN A 35 -6.47 -13.14 5.04
C GLN A 35 -5.01 -12.70 4.93
N SER A 36 -4.66 -12.04 3.83
CA SER A 36 -3.30 -11.49 3.64
C SER A 36 -3.01 -10.37 4.64
N ILE A 37 -3.96 -9.45 4.87
CA ILE A 37 -3.85 -8.39 5.88
C ILE A 37 -3.60 -9.00 7.26
N GLU A 38 -4.40 -9.99 7.67
CA GLU A 38 -4.24 -10.67 8.95
C GLU A 38 -2.84 -11.31 9.09
N THR A 39 -2.38 -12.01 8.05
CA THR A 39 -1.05 -12.63 8.02
C THR A 39 0.06 -11.60 8.19
N PHE A 40 -0.02 -10.47 7.48
CA PHE A 40 1.00 -9.44 7.55
C PHE A 40 0.96 -8.64 8.84
N GLN A 41 -0.21 -8.33 9.35
CA GLN A 41 -0.34 -7.72 10.68
C GLN A 41 0.30 -8.60 11.76
N LYS A 42 0.09 -9.92 11.68
CA LYS A 42 0.67 -10.86 12.64
C LYS A 42 2.19 -10.91 12.50
N ALA A 43 2.70 -11.07 11.30
CA ALA A 43 4.14 -11.08 11.04
C ALA A 43 4.82 -9.77 11.48
N ALA A 44 4.24 -8.63 11.14
CA ALA A 44 4.79 -7.33 11.50
C ALA A 44 4.80 -7.10 13.03
N ARG A 45 3.75 -7.52 13.75
CA ARG A 45 3.71 -7.46 15.21
C ARG A 45 4.70 -8.40 15.90
N GLU A 46 5.01 -9.53 15.28
CA GLU A 46 6.05 -10.45 15.73
C GLU A 46 7.48 -9.92 15.43
N GLY A 47 7.61 -8.77 14.74
CA GLY A 47 8.88 -8.10 14.50
C GLY A 47 9.52 -8.42 13.16
N TYR A 48 8.89 -9.19 12.30
CA TYR A 48 9.40 -9.49 10.96
C TYR A 48 9.33 -8.26 10.06
N MET A 49 10.32 -8.12 9.19
CA MET A 49 10.34 -7.07 8.18
C MET A 49 9.29 -7.35 7.11
N ILE A 50 8.44 -6.36 6.83
CA ILE A 50 7.47 -6.41 5.73
C ILE A 50 7.77 -5.25 4.78
N ALA A 51 8.19 -5.57 3.56
CA ALA A 51 8.42 -4.60 2.51
C ALA A 51 7.35 -4.76 1.43
N MET A 52 6.46 -3.79 1.32
CA MET A 52 5.37 -3.79 0.35
C MET A 52 5.70 -2.88 -0.81
N THR A 53 5.63 -3.41 -2.04
CA THR A 53 5.73 -2.61 -3.25
C THR A 53 4.46 -2.64 -4.06
N VAL A 54 4.10 -1.50 -4.62
CA VAL A 54 2.85 -1.33 -5.37
C VAL A 54 3.07 -0.50 -6.63
N GLY A 55 2.30 -0.79 -7.67
CA GLY A 55 2.23 0.02 -8.88
C GLY A 55 1.12 1.06 -8.78
N LEU A 56 1.43 2.30 -9.14
CA LEU A 56 0.47 3.41 -9.15
C LEU A 56 -0.18 3.62 -10.52
N SER A 57 0.38 3.03 -11.58
CA SER A 57 -0.24 3.04 -12.91
C SER A 57 -1.54 2.23 -12.92
N GLU A 58 -2.50 2.64 -13.75
CA GLU A 58 -3.73 1.89 -13.95
C GLU A 58 -3.42 0.43 -14.35
N MET A 59 -3.85 -0.49 -13.51
CA MET A 59 -3.74 -1.92 -13.79
C MET A 59 -4.87 -2.45 -14.68
N ASN A 60 -5.64 -1.64 -15.35
CA ASN A 60 -6.66 -2.15 -16.23
C ASN A 60 -6.89 -1.23 -17.43
N THR A 61 -6.29 -1.61 -18.52
CA THR A 61 -7.01 -1.56 -19.79
C THR A 61 -7.89 -2.80 -19.88
N ALA A 62 -9.03 -2.72 -20.57
CA ALA A 62 -9.95 -3.84 -20.79
C ALA A 62 -9.25 -5.11 -21.37
N ASP A 63 -8.03 -4.97 -21.85
CA ASP A 63 -7.21 -6.00 -22.49
C ASP A 63 -6.09 -6.56 -21.61
N GLY A 64 -6.01 -6.17 -20.32
CA GLY A 64 -4.98 -6.68 -19.40
C GLY A 64 -3.56 -6.17 -19.65
N GLU A 65 -3.37 -5.30 -20.63
CA GLU A 65 -2.07 -4.68 -20.89
C GLU A 65 -1.79 -3.56 -19.90
N ARG A 66 -0.66 -3.64 -19.21
CA ARG A 66 -0.11 -2.51 -18.46
C ARG A 66 0.17 -1.37 -19.42
N ASN A 67 -0.58 -0.29 -19.33
CA ASN A 67 -0.37 0.85 -20.18
C ASN A 67 0.86 1.66 -19.70
N LEU A 68 2.06 1.08 -19.91
CA LEU A 68 3.35 1.68 -19.56
C LEU A 68 3.59 3.03 -20.23
N HIS A 69 2.80 3.36 -21.26
CA HIS A 69 2.92 4.62 -22.01
C HIS A 69 2.22 5.80 -21.34
N LYS A 70 1.27 5.56 -20.44
CA LYS A 70 0.64 6.64 -19.62
C LYS A 70 1.55 7.15 -18.50
N THR A 71 2.68 6.52 -18.26
CA THR A 71 3.61 6.88 -17.19
C THR A 71 4.08 8.33 -17.29
N ASP A 72 4.26 8.87 -18.50
CA ASP A 72 4.69 10.26 -18.70
C ASP A 72 3.55 11.26 -18.45
N GLU A 73 2.30 10.88 -18.71
CA GLU A 73 1.12 11.70 -18.40
C GLU A 73 0.81 11.68 -16.89
N ILE A 74 0.94 10.53 -16.26
CA ILE A 74 0.84 10.37 -14.80
C ILE A 74 1.93 11.20 -14.11
N ARG A 75 3.16 11.21 -14.63
CA ARG A 75 4.27 12.02 -14.10
C ARG A 75 4.02 13.51 -14.14
N LYS A 76 3.41 14.00 -15.20
CA LYS A 76 3.05 15.43 -15.34
C LYS A 76 1.92 15.81 -14.40
N GLY A 77 1.14 14.83 -13.97
CA GLY A 77 -0.03 14.98 -13.13
C GLY A 77 0.14 14.51 -11.68
N LEU A 78 1.36 14.19 -11.22
CA LEU A 78 1.61 13.83 -9.82
C LEU A 78 1.05 14.92 -8.88
N GLY A 79 0.03 14.55 -8.12
CA GLY A 79 -0.73 15.47 -7.28
C GLY A 79 -1.92 16.15 -7.97
N ALA A 80 -2.07 16.06 -9.29
CA ALA A 80 -3.18 16.66 -10.04
C ALA A 80 -4.14 15.63 -10.65
N ASN A 81 -3.78 14.33 -10.70
CA ASN A 81 -4.65 13.28 -11.22
C ASN A 81 -5.44 12.62 -10.09
N GLU A 82 -6.75 12.75 -10.13
CA GLU A 82 -7.66 12.21 -9.12
C GLU A 82 -7.54 10.69 -8.98
N ASP A 83 -7.40 9.97 -10.09
CA ASP A 83 -7.30 8.51 -10.09
C ASP A 83 -5.99 8.02 -9.49
N TYR A 84 -4.89 8.72 -9.76
CA TYR A 84 -3.60 8.46 -9.13
C TYR A 84 -3.69 8.63 -7.61
N ASN A 85 -4.28 9.73 -7.15
CA ASN A 85 -4.42 10.03 -5.73
C ASN A 85 -5.34 9.03 -5.03
N LYS A 86 -6.44 8.62 -5.65
CA LYS A 86 -7.32 7.56 -5.13
C LYS A 86 -6.58 6.25 -4.99
N ARG A 87 -5.80 5.86 -6.00
CA ARG A 87 -5.01 4.64 -5.97
C ARG A 87 -3.91 4.69 -4.93
N LEU A 88 -3.15 5.79 -4.86
CA LEU A 88 -2.14 5.97 -3.82
C LEU A 88 -2.75 5.88 -2.42
N ASN A 89 -3.85 6.59 -2.18
CA ASN A 89 -4.55 6.55 -0.89
C ASN A 89 -5.01 5.14 -0.53
N TYR A 90 -5.57 4.40 -1.48
CA TYR A 90 -5.98 3.02 -1.26
C TYR A 90 -4.81 2.13 -0.86
N LEU A 91 -3.74 2.12 -1.66
CA LEU A 91 -2.58 1.27 -1.44
C LEU A 91 -1.78 1.66 -0.18
N LEU A 92 -1.64 2.96 0.07
CA LEU A 92 -1.02 3.46 1.29
C LEU A 92 -1.86 3.11 2.53
N SER A 93 -3.18 3.20 2.45
CA SER A 93 -4.07 2.79 3.54
C SER A 93 -3.98 1.29 3.82
N LEU A 94 -3.90 0.44 2.78
CA LEU A 94 -3.64 -1.00 2.93
C LEU A 94 -2.33 -1.27 3.67
N PHE A 95 -1.27 -0.57 3.30
CA PHE A 95 0.01 -0.68 3.99
C PHE A 95 -0.10 -0.23 5.45
N LEU A 96 -0.69 0.94 5.71
CA LEU A 96 -0.74 1.54 7.04
C LEU A 96 -1.55 0.71 8.05
N VAL A 97 -2.60 0.01 7.63
CA VAL A 97 -3.34 -0.90 8.53
C VAL A 97 -2.53 -2.14 8.91
N CYS A 98 -1.48 -2.47 8.15
CA CYS A 98 -0.57 -3.58 8.45
C CYS A 98 0.75 -3.13 9.10
N ALA A 99 1.13 -1.85 8.97
CA ALA A 99 2.47 -1.36 9.25
C ALA A 99 2.83 -1.40 10.73
N GLU A 100 4.03 -1.88 11.02
CA GLU A 100 4.70 -1.82 12.33
C GLU A 100 6.12 -1.27 12.15
N LYS A 101 6.93 -1.31 13.20
CA LYS A 101 8.27 -0.69 13.24
C LYS A 101 9.18 -1.05 12.05
N HIS A 102 9.09 -2.28 11.54
CA HIS A 102 9.94 -2.80 10.48
C HIS A 102 9.16 -3.02 9.17
N SER A 103 8.19 -2.15 8.92
CA SER A 103 7.40 -2.17 7.68
C SER A 103 7.82 -1.05 6.75
N TYR A 104 7.95 -1.35 5.46
CA TYR A 104 8.42 -0.45 4.43
C TYR A 104 7.45 -0.44 3.25
N PHE A 105 7.25 0.73 2.68
CA PHE A 105 6.37 0.92 1.53
C PHE A 105 7.11 1.60 0.38
N LEU A 106 6.98 1.04 -0.81
CA LEU A 106 7.50 1.60 -2.04
C LEU A 106 6.39 1.62 -3.11
N ALA A 107 6.10 2.79 -3.62
CA ALA A 107 5.23 2.96 -4.77
C ALA A 107 6.06 3.21 -6.03
N HIS A 108 5.85 2.40 -7.08
CA HIS A 108 6.56 2.54 -8.35
C HIS A 108 5.76 1.96 -9.53
N ASP A 109 6.08 2.38 -10.73
CA ASP A 109 5.42 1.94 -11.96
C ASP A 109 6.32 1.07 -12.84
N GLY A 110 6.78 -0.05 -12.28
CA GLY A 110 7.48 -1.10 -13.02
C GLY A 110 9.00 -1.05 -12.91
N TYR A 111 9.62 -2.13 -13.39
CA TYR A 111 11.06 -2.43 -13.25
C TYR A 111 11.88 -2.10 -14.49
N HIS A 112 11.28 -1.51 -15.52
CA HIS A 112 11.99 -1.27 -16.77
C HIS A 112 12.91 -0.06 -16.67
N ALA A 113 14.19 -0.29 -16.82
CA ALA A 113 15.22 0.75 -16.95
C ALA A 113 15.14 1.48 -18.29
N HIS A 114 13.98 2.01 -18.67
CA HIS A 114 13.87 2.88 -19.82
C HIS A 114 14.47 4.26 -19.54
N LYS A 115 14.99 4.91 -20.57
CA LYS A 115 15.70 6.21 -20.51
C LYS A 115 14.96 7.34 -19.77
N ASN A 116 13.69 7.15 -19.45
CA ASN A 116 12.82 8.14 -18.81
C ASN A 116 12.31 7.72 -17.44
N ASN A 117 12.93 6.76 -16.76
CA ASN A 117 12.53 6.25 -15.45
C ASN A 117 12.71 7.26 -14.30
N LYS A 118 12.22 8.45 -14.48
CA LYS A 118 12.14 9.43 -13.38
C LYS A 118 11.05 9.09 -12.35
N VAL A 119 10.13 8.15 -12.65
CA VAL A 119 9.06 7.74 -11.71
C VAL A 119 9.61 7.14 -10.43
N TRP A 120 10.70 6.39 -10.51
CA TRP A 120 11.40 5.87 -9.33
C TRP A 120 11.93 6.95 -8.38
N MET A 121 12.08 8.16 -8.88
CA MET A 121 12.62 9.30 -8.16
C MET A 121 11.53 10.24 -7.65
N THR A 122 10.27 10.01 -8.01
CA THR A 122 9.18 10.88 -7.59
C THR A 122 8.62 10.33 -6.29
N ARG A 123 8.92 11.03 -5.20
CA ARG A 123 8.41 10.71 -3.87
C ARG A 123 7.04 11.38 -3.70
N PRO A 124 5.96 10.63 -3.41
CA PRO A 124 4.68 11.22 -3.04
C PRO A 124 4.82 12.12 -1.80
N ALA A 125 4.11 13.24 -1.79
CA ALA A 125 4.17 14.20 -0.68
C ALA A 125 3.71 13.59 0.66
N GLU A 126 2.87 12.59 0.60
CA GLU A 126 2.36 11.82 1.74
C GLU A 126 3.50 11.13 2.51
N PHE A 127 4.61 10.78 1.84
CA PHE A 127 5.76 10.12 2.48
C PHE A 127 6.58 11.05 3.36
N ASP A 128 6.41 12.35 3.21
CA ASP A 128 7.08 13.37 4.02
C ASP A 128 6.20 13.85 5.19
N ARG A 129 4.95 13.39 5.27
CA ARG A 129 4.07 13.73 6.38
C ARG A 129 4.44 12.97 7.64
N PRO A 130 4.44 13.62 8.81
CA PRO A 130 4.69 12.96 10.07
C PRO A 130 3.53 12.02 10.39
N LEU A 131 3.79 10.71 10.41
CA LEU A 131 2.79 9.71 10.79
C LEU A 131 2.71 9.55 12.32
N GLY A 132 3.86 9.53 12.96
CA GLY A 132 4.00 9.20 14.38
C GLY A 132 3.71 7.73 14.69
N PRO A 133 3.79 7.32 15.97
CA PRO A 133 3.52 5.94 16.38
C PRO A 133 2.03 5.61 16.23
N PRO A 134 1.70 4.32 15.98
CA PRO A 134 0.32 3.86 16.06
C PRO A 134 -0.22 3.97 17.47
N LYS A 135 -1.49 4.35 17.61
CA LYS A 135 -2.20 4.39 18.92
C LYS A 135 -2.71 3.01 19.35
N GLY A 136 -2.71 2.04 18.42
CA GLY A 136 -3.16 0.69 18.64
C GLY A 136 -3.12 -0.17 17.39
N PRO A 137 -3.60 -1.42 17.48
CA PRO A 137 -3.78 -2.28 16.31
C PRO A 137 -4.89 -1.74 15.40
N ALA A 138 -4.90 -2.18 14.16
CA ALA A 138 -6.02 -1.92 13.28
C ALA A 138 -7.28 -2.62 13.78
N VAL A 139 -8.43 -1.97 13.63
CA VAL A 139 -9.75 -2.51 13.93
C VAL A 139 -10.41 -2.91 12.62
N GLN A 140 -10.99 -4.12 12.58
CA GLN A 140 -11.69 -4.67 11.43
C GLN A 140 -13.20 -4.71 11.71
N ASP A 141 -13.97 -4.22 10.74
CA ASP A 141 -15.43 -4.38 10.67
C ASP A 141 -15.80 -4.85 9.25
N GLY A 142 -16.09 -6.13 9.10
CA GLY A 142 -16.29 -6.75 7.80
C GLY A 142 -15.06 -6.65 6.91
N TYR A 143 -15.16 -5.92 5.81
CA TYR A 143 -14.06 -5.63 4.87
C TYR A 143 -13.51 -4.21 4.99
N ILE A 144 -13.86 -3.53 6.07
CA ILE A 144 -13.36 -2.20 6.39
C ILE A 144 -12.35 -2.32 7.53
N TYR A 145 -11.19 -1.70 7.36
CA TYR A 145 -10.15 -1.61 8.39
C TYR A 145 -9.91 -0.16 8.73
N THR A 146 -9.76 0.12 10.02
CA THR A 146 -9.40 1.45 10.52
C THR A 146 -8.19 1.35 11.43
N ARG A 147 -7.34 2.37 11.42
CA ARG A 147 -6.20 2.48 12.34
C ARG A 147 -5.89 3.94 12.63
N GLU A 148 -5.54 4.22 13.89
CA GLU A 148 -5.11 5.55 14.29
C GLU A 148 -3.61 5.58 14.59
N PHE A 149 -2.98 6.67 14.16
CA PHE A 149 -1.62 7.06 14.47
C PHE A 149 -1.63 8.39 15.23
N ALA A 150 -0.47 8.81 15.72
CA ALA A 150 -0.37 10.11 16.41
C ALA A 150 -0.84 11.26 15.50
N HIS A 151 -0.52 11.19 14.21
CA HIS A 151 -0.78 12.25 13.23
C HIS A 151 -1.57 11.79 11.99
N ALA A 152 -2.26 10.65 12.07
CA ALA A 152 -3.15 10.22 10.99
C ALA A 152 -4.26 9.32 11.51
N LYS A 153 -5.42 9.37 10.82
CA LYS A 153 -6.46 8.33 10.91
C LYS A 153 -6.59 7.70 9.53
N VAL A 154 -6.58 6.39 9.51
CA VAL A 154 -6.59 5.59 8.29
C VAL A 154 -7.86 4.75 8.26
N ARG A 155 -8.52 4.75 7.11
CA ARG A 155 -9.64 3.86 6.80
C ARG A 155 -9.40 3.25 5.43
N VAL A 156 -9.60 1.95 5.31
CA VAL A 156 -9.57 1.25 4.02
C VAL A 156 -10.73 0.28 3.90
N ASP A 157 -11.43 0.37 2.79
CA ASP A 157 -12.50 -0.53 2.37
C ASP A 157 -11.96 -1.40 1.23
N ILE A 158 -11.65 -2.66 1.54
CA ILE A 158 -11.03 -3.57 0.58
C ILE A 158 -12.03 -4.18 -0.42
N ASP A 159 -13.33 -4.08 -0.13
CA ASP A 159 -14.37 -4.52 -1.05
C ASP A 159 -14.60 -3.51 -2.18
N ASN A 160 -14.59 -2.22 -1.82
CA ASN A 160 -14.77 -1.12 -2.77
C ASN A 160 -13.46 -0.50 -3.27
N GLN A 161 -12.30 -0.96 -2.78
CA GLN A 161 -10.97 -0.45 -3.11
C GLN A 161 -10.82 1.06 -2.82
N VAL A 162 -11.33 1.50 -1.68
CA VAL A 162 -11.28 2.89 -1.25
C VAL A 162 -10.39 3.02 -0.02
N GLY A 163 -9.45 3.95 -0.06
CA GLY A 163 -8.59 4.32 1.06
C GLY A 163 -8.71 5.80 1.39
N GLU A 164 -8.78 6.09 2.68
CA GLU A 164 -8.89 7.45 3.22
C GLU A 164 -7.83 7.63 4.31
N ILE A 165 -7.09 8.73 4.23
CA ILE A 165 -6.10 9.11 5.23
C ILE A 165 -6.37 10.55 5.64
N GLU A 166 -6.87 10.73 6.86
CA GLU A 166 -7.02 12.03 7.50
C GLU A 166 -5.69 12.38 8.21
N TRP A 167 -4.93 13.31 7.65
CA TRP A 167 -3.70 13.78 8.26
C TRP A 167 -3.97 14.83 9.33
N ILE A 168 -3.33 14.69 10.49
CA ILE A 168 -3.45 15.58 11.64
C ILE A 168 -2.12 16.34 11.77
N GLU A 169 -2.16 17.64 11.57
CA GLU A 169 -0.95 18.46 11.71
C GLU A 169 -0.47 18.43 13.17
N PRO A 170 0.84 18.26 13.40
CA PRO A 170 1.39 18.38 14.73
C PRO A 170 1.13 19.79 15.30
N GLU A 171 0.84 19.87 16.59
CA GLU A 171 0.77 21.17 17.26
C GLU A 171 2.10 21.90 17.09
N LYS A 172 2.05 23.12 16.59
CA LYS A 172 3.24 23.99 16.51
C LYS A 172 3.58 24.43 17.92
N ASN A 173 4.64 23.86 18.47
CA ASN A 173 5.26 24.36 19.71
C ASN A 173 5.97 25.69 19.47
#